data_1fd21a4e292deb998054e3ea3eedea62
#
_entry.id   1fd21a4e292deb998054e3ea3eedea62
#
_cell.length_a   1.000
_cell.length_b   1.000
_cell.length_c   1.000
_cell.angle_alpha   90.00
_cell.angle_beta   90.00
_cell.angle_gamma   90.00
#
_symmetry.space_group_name_H-M   'P 1'
#
loop_
_entity.id
_entity.type
_entity.pdbx_description
1 polymer ?
#
loop_
_entity_poly.entity_id
_entity_poly.type
_entity_poly.pdbx_seq_one_letter_code
_entity_poly.pdbx_strand_id
1 'polypeptide(L)'
;MDTQQLPCRIPVAYASTNDFAANTLRILTRLGYDILSPEKFEELRSGPDGDPDRQPDLFIVDESRLRELPAIDRARNVPIVVVARSHATPEGDPRVVASVKPPIGMHDLYRVLQQVFEDRPRTAPRIRTQLPGVCRRSGREWNATVVSLSENGCLLRSSEPVPLGASLQLAFEVPGSGTVHIKAEMAYQLLPDLGLVFSSIAPRIREVIAHHVAESLLCEDPAEPSPSR
;
A
#
# COMPACT_ATOMS: atom_id res chain seq x y z
N MET A 1 -11.27 -14.21 13.74
CA MET A 1 -10.15 -13.25 13.77
C MET A 1 -10.58 -12.11 12.88
N ASP A 2 -10.89 -10.98 13.50
CA ASP A 2 -11.44 -9.81 12.82
C ASP A 2 -10.56 -9.36 11.67
N THR A 3 -11.12 -9.39 10.48
CA THR A 3 -10.59 -8.65 9.35
C THR A 3 -10.76 -7.18 9.71
N GLN A 4 -9.77 -6.57 10.35
CA GLN A 4 -9.73 -5.12 10.47
C GLN A 4 -9.74 -4.55 9.06
N GLN A 5 -10.94 -4.23 8.61
CA GLN A 5 -11.15 -3.38 7.45
C GLN A 5 -10.46 -2.06 7.83
N LEU A 6 -9.35 -1.73 7.17
CA LEU A 6 -8.69 -0.45 7.36
C LEU A 6 -9.76 0.64 7.17
N PRO A 7 -9.86 1.60 8.07
CA PRO A 7 -10.81 2.69 7.91
C PRO A 7 -10.54 3.34 6.54
N CYS A 8 -11.60 3.51 5.75
CA CYS A 8 -11.49 4.16 4.44
C CYS A 8 -11.00 5.60 4.67
N ARG A 9 -9.77 5.90 4.23
CA ARG A 9 -9.20 7.25 4.26
C ARG A 9 -9.60 7.98 3.00
N ILE A 10 -9.96 9.25 3.14
CA ILE A 10 -10.40 10.09 2.02
C ILE A 10 -9.43 11.27 1.83
N PRO A 11 -8.31 11.07 1.11
CA PRO A 11 -7.52 12.17 0.61
C PRO A 11 -8.26 12.95 -0.47
N VAL A 12 -8.11 14.28 -0.51
CA VAL A 12 -8.68 15.13 -1.56
C VAL A 12 -7.57 15.67 -2.45
N ALA A 13 -7.69 15.44 -3.77
CA ALA A 13 -6.67 15.80 -4.75
C ALA A 13 -7.05 17.07 -5.52
N TYR A 14 -6.29 18.13 -5.30
CA TYR A 14 -6.22 19.36 -6.11
C TYR A 14 -5.14 19.23 -7.19
N ALA A 15 -5.03 18.06 -7.80
CA ALA A 15 -4.10 17.73 -8.86
C ALA A 15 -4.86 17.17 -10.07
N SER A 16 -4.27 17.25 -11.25
CA SER A 16 -4.88 16.65 -12.45
C SER A 16 -4.86 15.12 -12.35
N THR A 17 -5.89 14.46 -12.87
CA THR A 17 -5.88 12.99 -13.02
C THR A 17 -4.72 12.52 -13.91
N ASN A 18 -4.23 13.36 -14.82
CA ASN A 18 -3.07 13.07 -15.65
C ASN A 18 -1.74 13.12 -14.89
N ASP A 19 -1.72 13.65 -13.67
CA ASP A 19 -0.55 13.64 -12.82
C ASP A 19 -0.31 12.28 -12.17
N PHE A 20 -1.30 11.39 -12.19
CA PHE A 20 -1.20 10.04 -11.66
C PHE A 20 -0.85 9.04 -12.76
N ALA A 21 0.07 8.16 -12.49
CA ALA A 21 0.36 7.03 -13.38
C ALA A 21 -0.87 6.11 -13.50
N ALA A 22 -0.93 5.37 -14.61
CA ALA A 22 -2.05 4.49 -14.89
C ALA A 22 -2.35 3.55 -13.70
N ASN A 23 -3.63 3.36 -13.41
CA ASN A 23 -4.16 2.51 -12.34
C ASN A 23 -3.80 2.92 -10.89
N THR A 24 -2.99 3.96 -10.67
CA THR A 24 -2.58 4.39 -9.32
C THR A 24 -3.79 4.62 -8.41
N LEU A 25 -4.74 5.44 -8.83
CA LEU A 25 -5.93 5.75 -8.01
C LEU A 25 -6.76 4.49 -7.72
N ARG A 26 -7.00 3.65 -8.73
CA ARG A 26 -7.78 2.43 -8.58
C ARG A 26 -7.15 1.43 -7.59
N ILE A 27 -5.83 1.28 -7.64
CA ILE A 27 -5.11 0.42 -6.69
C ILE A 27 -5.20 1.01 -5.27
N LEU A 28 -5.01 2.32 -5.11
CA LEU A 28 -5.05 2.98 -3.81
C LEU A 28 -6.45 2.90 -3.17
N THR A 29 -7.52 3.03 -3.94
CA THR A 29 -8.89 2.80 -3.45
C THR A 29 -9.04 1.39 -2.87
N ARG A 30 -8.50 0.35 -3.53
CA ARG A 30 -8.53 -1.02 -3.01
C ARG A 30 -7.67 -1.23 -1.76
N LEU A 31 -6.69 -0.38 -1.54
CA LEU A 31 -5.86 -0.36 -0.34
C LEU A 31 -6.47 0.48 0.80
N GLY A 32 -7.69 0.99 0.62
CA GLY A 32 -8.41 1.77 1.64
C GLY A 32 -8.18 3.28 1.57
N TYR A 33 -7.62 3.79 0.45
CA TYR A 33 -7.41 5.23 0.22
C TYR A 33 -8.27 5.70 -0.94
N ASP A 34 -9.43 6.27 -0.65
CA ASP A 34 -10.35 6.78 -1.67
C ASP A 34 -10.03 8.24 -2.01
N ILE A 35 -9.20 8.44 -3.03
CA ILE A 35 -8.72 9.76 -3.44
C ILE A 35 -9.77 10.43 -4.30
N LEU A 36 -10.41 11.46 -3.77
CA LEU A 36 -11.50 12.19 -4.41
C LEU A 36 -11.01 13.53 -4.99
N SER A 37 -11.72 14.01 -6.02
CA SER A 37 -11.61 15.42 -6.41
C SER A 37 -12.33 16.32 -5.39
N PRO A 38 -12.01 17.64 -5.33
CA PRO A 38 -12.71 18.57 -4.45
C PRO A 38 -14.22 18.55 -4.63
N GLU A 39 -14.70 18.48 -5.89
CA GLU A 39 -16.13 18.46 -6.24
C GLU A 39 -16.80 17.19 -5.68
N LYS A 40 -16.19 16.02 -5.89
CA LYS A 40 -16.73 14.75 -5.37
C LYS A 40 -16.72 14.70 -3.84
N PHE A 41 -15.72 15.30 -3.21
CA PHE A 41 -15.67 15.39 -1.77
C PHE A 41 -16.80 16.29 -1.22
N GLU A 42 -17.08 17.40 -1.91
CA GLU A 42 -18.19 18.31 -1.55
C GLU A 42 -19.56 17.64 -1.77
N GLU A 43 -19.73 16.88 -2.85
CA GLU A 43 -20.92 16.04 -3.08
C GLU A 43 -21.12 15.02 -1.95
N LEU A 44 -20.04 14.38 -1.51
CA LEU A 44 -20.07 13.44 -0.39
C LEU A 44 -20.49 14.11 0.92
N ARG A 45 -20.00 15.31 1.21
CA ARG A 45 -20.35 16.07 2.40
C ARG A 45 -21.78 16.56 2.41
N SER A 46 -22.26 16.99 1.25
CA SER A 46 -23.57 17.64 1.07
C SER A 46 -24.69 16.63 0.79
N GLY A 47 -24.35 15.34 0.59
CA GLY A 47 -25.30 14.29 0.28
C GLY A 47 -26.28 13.97 1.41
N PRO A 48 -27.33 13.17 1.15
CA PRO A 48 -28.38 12.86 2.13
C PRO A 48 -27.86 12.23 3.43
N ASP A 49 -26.80 11.42 3.33
CA ASP A 49 -26.12 10.76 4.46
C ASP A 49 -24.75 11.42 4.76
N GLY A 50 -24.52 12.63 4.22
CA GLY A 50 -23.26 13.35 4.34
C GLY A 50 -23.08 13.99 5.71
N ASP A 51 -21.82 14.19 6.09
CA ASP A 51 -21.44 14.97 7.26
C ASP A 51 -20.83 16.31 6.78
N PRO A 52 -21.57 17.45 6.95
CA PRO A 52 -21.08 18.77 6.53
C PRO A 52 -19.78 19.19 7.23
N ASP A 53 -19.50 18.64 8.42
CA ASP A 53 -18.31 18.92 9.19
C ASP A 53 -17.13 17.99 8.85
N ARG A 54 -17.35 17.02 7.99
CA ARG A 54 -16.30 16.08 7.55
C ARG A 54 -15.15 16.82 6.91
N GLN A 55 -13.96 16.53 7.38
CA GLN A 55 -12.73 17.04 6.78
C GLN A 55 -12.06 15.96 5.95
N PRO A 56 -11.32 16.32 4.90
CA PRO A 56 -10.44 15.36 4.22
C PRO A 56 -9.34 14.88 5.17
N ASP A 57 -8.92 13.64 5.01
CA ASP A 57 -7.83 13.08 5.81
C ASP A 57 -6.46 13.64 5.40
N LEU A 58 -6.33 14.07 4.12
CA LEU A 58 -5.10 14.61 3.55
C LEU A 58 -5.42 15.39 2.26
N PHE A 59 -4.63 16.42 1.95
CA PHE A 59 -4.65 17.08 0.66
C PHE A 59 -3.48 16.62 -0.24
N ILE A 60 -3.76 16.34 -1.52
CA ILE A 60 -2.78 16.13 -2.57
C ILE A 60 -2.90 17.30 -3.53
N VAL A 61 -1.91 18.18 -3.61
CA VAL A 61 -2.07 19.48 -4.25
C VAL A 61 -0.95 19.77 -5.23
N ASP A 62 -1.29 20.15 -6.46
CA ASP A 62 -0.32 20.70 -7.38
C ASP A 62 0.29 21.98 -6.79
N GLU A 63 1.60 22.14 -6.91
CA GLU A 63 2.34 23.28 -6.34
C GLU A 63 1.73 24.63 -6.73
N SER A 64 1.21 24.77 -7.94
CA SER A 64 0.56 25.98 -8.45
C SER A 64 -0.79 26.29 -7.76
N ARG A 65 -1.44 25.28 -7.17
CA ARG A 65 -2.76 25.36 -6.56
C ARG A 65 -2.75 25.42 -5.03
N LEU A 66 -1.59 25.47 -4.40
CA LEU A 66 -1.47 25.53 -2.92
C LEU A 66 -2.28 26.70 -2.30
N ARG A 67 -2.43 27.80 -3.05
CA ARG A 67 -3.19 28.98 -2.59
C ARG A 67 -4.73 28.76 -2.60
N GLU A 68 -5.19 27.72 -3.26
CA GLU A 68 -6.62 27.35 -3.31
C GLU A 68 -7.07 26.60 -2.06
N LEU A 69 -6.13 26.10 -1.26
CA LEU A 69 -6.43 25.37 -0.03
C LEU A 69 -7.03 26.28 1.05
N PRO A 70 -7.91 25.74 1.91
CA PRO A 70 -8.37 26.44 3.09
C PRO A 70 -7.19 26.92 3.96
N ALA A 71 -7.32 28.12 4.50
CA ALA A 71 -6.34 28.68 5.45
C ALA A 71 -6.12 27.72 6.63
N ILE A 72 -4.95 27.82 7.25
CA ILE A 72 -4.62 27.03 8.45
C ILE A 72 -5.62 27.41 9.55
N ASP A 73 -6.52 26.48 9.84
CA ASP A 73 -7.33 26.51 11.04
C ASP A 73 -6.59 25.70 12.12
N ARG A 74 -6.26 26.34 13.24
CA ARG A 74 -5.54 25.70 14.35
C ARG A 74 -6.25 24.46 14.91
N ALA A 75 -7.56 24.35 14.70
CA ALA A 75 -8.35 23.20 15.13
C ALA A 75 -8.32 22.03 14.11
N ARG A 76 -7.88 22.25 12.87
CA ARG A 76 -8.01 21.28 11.76
C ARG A 76 -6.79 21.32 10.84
N ASN A 77 -5.69 20.78 11.33
CA ASN A 77 -4.42 20.78 10.61
C ASN A 77 -4.33 19.57 9.65
N VAL A 78 -5.03 19.63 8.52
CA VAL A 78 -5.01 18.55 7.51
C VAL A 78 -3.65 18.52 6.81
N PRO A 79 -2.94 17.38 6.79
CA PRO A 79 -1.63 17.26 6.14
C PRO A 79 -1.72 17.45 4.62
N ILE A 80 -0.64 17.94 4.02
CA ILE A 80 -0.54 18.21 2.59
C ILE A 80 0.60 17.41 1.96
N VAL A 81 0.31 16.76 0.84
CA VAL A 81 1.31 16.20 -0.08
C VAL A 81 1.33 17.09 -1.32
N VAL A 82 2.49 17.64 -1.62
CA VAL A 82 2.66 18.53 -2.77
C VAL A 82 3.08 17.74 -4.02
N VAL A 83 2.38 17.98 -5.12
CA VAL A 83 2.80 17.51 -6.45
C VAL A 83 3.75 18.57 -7.02
N ALA A 84 5.05 18.32 -6.90
CA ALA A 84 6.09 19.26 -7.30
C ALA A 84 6.62 18.91 -8.69
N ARG A 85 6.54 19.87 -9.60
CA ARG A 85 7.14 19.78 -10.95
C ARG A 85 8.56 20.34 -10.99
N SER A 86 8.89 21.16 -10.02
CA SER A 86 10.23 21.75 -9.84
C SER A 86 10.99 21.07 -8.70
N HIS A 87 12.29 21.33 -8.58
CA HIS A 87 13.12 20.83 -7.48
C HIS A 87 13.03 21.70 -6.19
N ALA A 88 12.27 22.77 -6.24
CA ALA A 88 12.07 23.63 -5.08
C ALA A 88 10.99 23.01 -4.18
N THR A 89 11.36 22.70 -2.94
CA THR A 89 10.37 22.38 -1.91
C THR A 89 9.59 23.66 -1.62
N PRO A 90 8.24 23.64 -1.65
CA PRO A 90 7.47 24.82 -1.27
C PRO A 90 7.82 25.21 0.15
N GLU A 91 8.53 26.31 0.32
CA GLU A 91 8.78 26.86 1.65
C GLU A 91 7.53 27.57 2.16
N GLY A 92 7.08 27.22 3.36
CA GLY A 92 6.20 28.07 4.14
C GLY A 92 4.91 27.49 4.72
N ASP A 93 4.35 26.39 4.21
CA ASP A 93 3.18 25.79 4.85
C ASP A 93 3.58 24.62 5.76
N PRO A 94 3.40 24.73 7.10
CA PRO A 94 3.81 23.70 8.05
C PRO A 94 3.00 22.39 7.91
N ARG A 95 1.90 22.39 7.15
CA ARG A 95 1.11 21.18 6.87
C ARG A 95 1.74 20.30 5.81
N VAL A 96 2.72 20.79 5.04
CA VAL A 96 3.39 20.00 4.00
C VAL A 96 4.24 18.92 4.63
N VAL A 97 3.80 17.66 4.45
CA VAL A 97 4.45 16.47 5.03
C VAL A 97 5.31 15.72 4.01
N ALA A 98 5.04 15.88 2.72
CA ALA A 98 5.80 15.24 1.65
C ALA A 98 5.63 15.95 0.31
N SER A 99 6.53 15.62 -0.63
CA SER A 99 6.46 16.03 -2.02
C SER A 99 6.59 14.80 -2.93
N VAL A 100 5.81 14.76 -4.00
CA VAL A 100 5.83 13.70 -5.03
C VAL A 100 5.95 14.32 -6.41
N LYS A 101 6.57 13.59 -7.37
CA LYS A 101 6.74 14.06 -8.75
C LYS A 101 5.77 13.37 -9.69
N PRO A 102 5.16 14.09 -10.64
CA PRO A 102 4.38 13.47 -11.69
C PRO A 102 5.29 12.78 -12.74
N PRO A 103 4.85 11.66 -13.35
CA PRO A 103 3.61 10.94 -13.03
C PRO A 103 3.70 10.21 -11.69
N ILE A 104 2.74 10.46 -10.80
CA ILE A 104 2.72 9.92 -9.45
C ILE A 104 2.44 8.42 -9.50
N GLY A 105 3.47 7.62 -9.20
CA GLY A 105 3.36 6.19 -9.12
C GLY A 105 2.62 5.69 -7.86
N MET A 106 2.00 4.51 -7.96
CA MET A 106 1.31 3.89 -6.84
C MET A 106 2.22 3.72 -5.62
N HIS A 107 3.45 3.25 -5.82
CA HIS A 107 4.40 3.01 -4.73
C HIS A 107 4.80 4.28 -3.99
N ASP A 108 5.05 5.36 -4.72
CA ASP A 108 5.47 6.63 -4.12
C ASP A 108 4.36 7.20 -3.25
N LEU A 109 3.14 7.25 -3.79
CA LEU A 109 2.00 7.78 -3.05
C LEU A 109 1.60 6.87 -1.89
N TYR A 110 1.55 5.55 -2.09
CA TYR A 110 1.26 4.59 -1.02
C TYR A 110 2.23 4.72 0.15
N ARG A 111 3.53 4.85 -0.12
CA ARG A 111 4.54 5.04 0.93
C ARG A 111 4.28 6.31 1.75
N VAL A 112 3.96 7.42 1.08
CA VAL A 112 3.63 8.68 1.76
C VAL A 112 2.36 8.55 2.60
N LEU A 113 1.29 7.96 2.05
CA LEU A 113 0.03 7.73 2.76
C LEU A 113 0.25 6.85 4.00
N GLN A 114 1.05 5.78 3.88
CA GLN A 114 1.42 4.93 5.01
C GLN A 114 2.17 5.72 6.10
N GLN A 115 3.11 6.59 5.72
CA GLN A 115 3.86 7.41 6.68
C GLN A 115 2.98 8.42 7.42
N VAL A 116 1.94 8.92 6.77
CA VAL A 116 1.02 9.90 7.37
C VAL A 116 -0.02 9.24 8.27
N PHE A 117 -0.52 8.06 7.89
CA PHE A 117 -1.69 7.48 8.52
C PHE A 117 -1.41 6.30 9.45
N GLU A 118 -0.23 5.69 9.36
CA GLU A 118 0.06 4.46 10.07
C GLU A 118 1.23 4.61 11.06
N ASP A 119 1.04 4.15 12.29
CA ASP A 119 2.10 4.13 13.31
C ASP A 119 3.27 3.22 12.91
N ARG A 120 2.99 2.21 12.10
CA ARG A 120 3.98 1.28 11.54
C ARG A 120 3.87 1.22 10.03
N PRO A 121 4.38 2.21 9.32
CA PRO A 121 4.21 2.33 7.89
C PRO A 121 4.84 1.16 7.14
N ARG A 122 4.14 0.70 6.10
CA ARG A 122 4.63 -0.31 5.16
C ARG A 122 5.16 0.37 3.91
N THR A 123 6.26 -0.15 3.41
CA THR A 123 6.90 0.40 2.19
C THR A 123 6.28 -0.10 0.90
N ALA A 124 5.52 -1.20 0.95
CA ALA A 124 4.86 -1.79 -0.20
C ALA A 124 3.52 -2.43 0.19
N PRO A 125 2.53 -2.40 -0.72
CA PRO A 125 1.25 -3.07 -0.51
C PRO A 125 1.40 -4.59 -0.44
N ARG A 126 0.42 -5.24 0.16
CA ARG A 126 0.35 -6.70 0.28
C ARG A 126 -0.96 -7.22 -0.28
N ILE A 127 -0.88 -8.36 -0.93
CA ILE A 127 -2.04 -9.14 -1.38
C ILE A 127 -2.16 -10.43 -0.55
N ARG A 128 -3.38 -10.94 -0.44
CA ARG A 128 -3.63 -12.29 0.06
C ARG A 128 -3.35 -13.27 -1.08
N THR A 129 -2.72 -14.40 -0.75
CA THR A 129 -2.39 -15.45 -1.72
C THR A 129 -2.59 -16.83 -1.10
N GLN A 130 -2.47 -17.86 -1.93
CA GLN A 130 -2.40 -19.27 -1.50
C GLN A 130 -1.38 -19.98 -2.39
N LEU A 131 -0.17 -19.40 -2.50
CA LEU A 131 0.85 -19.94 -3.41
C LEU A 131 1.63 -21.06 -2.72
N PRO A 132 1.65 -22.28 -3.29
CA PRO A 132 2.50 -23.34 -2.79
C PRO A 132 3.97 -22.92 -2.88
N GLY A 133 4.72 -23.21 -1.84
CA GLY A 133 6.13 -22.89 -1.76
C GLY A 133 6.93 -23.97 -1.08
N VAL A 134 8.23 -23.94 -1.34
CA VAL A 134 9.23 -24.83 -0.75
C VAL A 134 10.28 -23.98 -0.06
N CYS A 135 10.50 -24.27 1.21
CA CYS A 135 11.56 -23.66 2.00
C CYS A 135 12.76 -24.57 2.10
N ARG A 136 13.97 -24.00 2.04
CA ARG A 136 15.23 -24.75 2.22
C ARG A 136 16.17 -24.01 3.18
N ARG A 137 16.68 -24.72 4.19
CA ARG A 137 17.64 -24.22 5.14
C ARG A 137 18.51 -25.34 5.68
N SER A 138 19.83 -25.12 5.73
CA SER A 138 20.81 -26.07 6.31
C SER A 138 20.64 -27.52 5.82
N GLY A 139 20.41 -27.70 4.51
CA GLY A 139 20.23 -29.02 3.90
C GLY A 139 18.83 -29.66 4.10
N ARG A 140 17.96 -29.05 4.91
CA ARG A 140 16.56 -29.48 5.06
C ARG A 140 15.66 -28.72 4.09
N GLU A 141 14.63 -29.42 3.60
CA GLU A 141 13.62 -28.88 2.73
C GLU A 141 12.24 -29.25 3.25
N TRP A 142 11.28 -28.31 3.17
CA TRP A 142 9.90 -28.52 3.61
C TRP A 142 8.92 -27.66 2.83
N ASN A 143 7.68 -28.11 2.76
CA ASN A 143 6.60 -27.40 2.10
C ASN A 143 6.03 -26.31 2.99
N ALA A 144 5.60 -25.20 2.39
CA ALA A 144 4.92 -24.08 3.02
C ALA A 144 3.95 -23.43 2.03
N THR A 145 3.07 -22.57 2.52
CA THR A 145 2.16 -21.80 1.68
C THR A 145 2.42 -20.32 1.89
N VAL A 146 2.63 -19.56 0.83
CA VAL A 146 2.67 -18.10 0.88
C VAL A 146 1.23 -17.60 0.97
N VAL A 147 0.82 -17.11 2.13
CA VAL A 147 -0.55 -16.65 2.39
C VAL A 147 -0.73 -15.13 2.25
N SER A 148 0.39 -14.40 2.24
CA SER A 148 0.40 -12.98 1.89
C SER A 148 1.73 -12.62 1.25
N LEU A 149 1.70 -11.80 0.20
CA LEU A 149 2.87 -11.43 -0.59
C LEU A 149 2.96 -9.91 -0.78
N SER A 150 4.17 -9.37 -0.68
CA SER A 150 4.54 -8.01 -1.08
C SER A 150 5.90 -8.02 -1.76
N GLU A 151 6.33 -6.92 -2.34
CA GLU A 151 7.66 -6.80 -2.98
C GLU A 151 8.84 -7.04 -2.03
N ASN A 152 8.65 -6.77 -0.72
CA ASN A 152 9.73 -6.79 0.26
C ASN A 152 9.66 -7.98 1.22
N GLY A 153 8.62 -8.82 1.13
CA GLY A 153 8.46 -9.95 2.02
C GLY A 153 7.13 -10.68 1.87
N CYS A 154 6.97 -11.73 2.65
CA CYS A 154 5.76 -12.54 2.63
C CYS A 154 5.41 -13.06 4.02
N LEU A 155 4.16 -13.51 4.16
CA LEU A 155 3.71 -14.35 5.26
C LEU A 155 3.61 -15.78 4.74
N LEU A 156 4.33 -16.68 5.38
CA LEU A 156 4.26 -18.11 5.12
C LEU A 156 3.38 -18.79 6.17
N ARG A 157 2.67 -19.82 5.76
CA ARG A 157 2.04 -20.79 6.65
C ARG A 157 2.84 -22.09 6.60
N SER A 158 3.40 -22.49 7.74
CA SER A 158 4.24 -23.67 7.89
C SER A 158 4.20 -24.17 9.33
N SER A 159 4.29 -25.48 9.52
CA SER A 159 4.45 -26.10 10.86
C SER A 159 5.90 -26.16 11.32
N GLU A 160 6.87 -25.96 10.42
CA GLU A 160 8.29 -26.04 10.75
C GLU A 160 8.77 -24.74 11.42
N PRO A 161 9.28 -24.80 12.64
CA PRO A 161 9.81 -23.62 13.33
C PRO A 161 11.15 -23.18 12.70
N VAL A 162 11.32 -21.87 12.56
CA VAL A 162 12.57 -21.26 12.05
C VAL A 162 13.02 -20.18 13.03
N PRO A 163 14.27 -20.20 13.50
CA PRO A 163 14.76 -19.19 14.44
C PRO A 163 14.66 -17.76 13.87
N LEU A 164 14.38 -16.78 14.74
CA LEU A 164 14.38 -15.36 14.37
C LEU A 164 15.75 -14.93 13.81
N GLY A 165 15.76 -14.10 12.79
CA GLY A 165 16.96 -13.66 12.09
C GLY A 165 17.61 -14.71 11.19
N ALA A 166 17.11 -15.95 11.18
CA ALA A 166 17.69 -17.00 10.34
C ALA A 166 17.35 -16.79 8.86
N SER A 167 18.37 -16.94 8.01
CA SER A 167 18.18 -16.94 6.56
C SER A 167 17.69 -18.29 6.05
N LEU A 168 16.80 -18.28 5.08
CA LEU A 168 16.34 -19.44 4.32
C LEU A 168 16.18 -19.10 2.84
N GLN A 169 16.14 -20.13 2.02
CA GLN A 169 15.73 -20.02 0.61
C GLN A 169 14.25 -20.39 0.51
N LEU A 170 13.50 -19.57 -0.20
CA LEU A 170 12.09 -19.77 -0.51
C LEU A 170 11.91 -19.84 -2.00
N ALA A 171 11.25 -20.90 -2.48
CA ALA A 171 10.82 -21.03 -3.85
C ALA A 171 9.30 -21.13 -3.88
N PHE A 172 8.64 -20.38 -4.76
CA PHE A 172 7.21 -20.47 -4.98
C PHE A 172 6.85 -20.10 -6.42
N GLU A 173 5.69 -20.55 -6.87
CA GLU A 173 5.22 -20.28 -8.22
C GLU A 173 4.38 -19.02 -8.25
N VAL A 174 4.76 -18.06 -9.11
CA VAL A 174 3.96 -16.84 -9.39
C VAL A 174 3.13 -17.11 -10.64
N PRO A 175 1.79 -17.01 -10.58
CA PRO A 175 0.92 -17.26 -11.73
C PRO A 175 1.35 -16.45 -12.96
N GLY A 176 1.43 -17.10 -14.10
CA GLY A 176 1.84 -16.47 -15.36
C GLY A 176 3.33 -16.15 -15.50
N SER A 177 4.12 -16.27 -14.44
CA SER A 177 5.55 -15.91 -14.44
C SER A 177 6.50 -17.04 -14.06
N GLY A 178 5.96 -18.16 -13.54
CA GLY A 178 6.72 -19.34 -13.17
C GLY A 178 7.33 -19.28 -11.76
N THR A 179 8.27 -20.20 -11.48
CA THR A 179 8.88 -20.34 -10.15
C THR A 179 9.92 -19.25 -9.89
N VAL A 180 9.81 -18.59 -8.76
CA VAL A 180 10.78 -17.62 -8.25
C VAL A 180 11.56 -18.22 -7.08
N HIS A 181 12.85 -17.88 -6.98
CA HIS A 181 13.74 -18.28 -5.89
C HIS A 181 14.26 -17.05 -5.18
N ILE A 182 14.03 -16.97 -3.87
CA ILE A 182 14.33 -15.79 -3.07
C ILE A 182 15.05 -16.20 -1.79
N LYS A 183 16.06 -15.42 -1.40
CA LYS A 183 16.66 -15.51 -0.08
C LYS A 183 15.88 -14.57 0.86
N ALA A 184 15.41 -15.13 1.97
CA ALA A 184 14.63 -14.40 2.96
C ALA A 184 15.16 -14.61 4.37
N GLU A 185 14.85 -13.68 5.26
CA GLU A 185 15.19 -13.71 6.67
C GLU A 185 13.91 -13.76 7.51
N MET A 186 13.94 -14.55 8.58
CA MET A 186 12.84 -14.68 9.54
C MET A 186 12.72 -13.41 10.39
N ALA A 187 11.64 -12.66 10.19
CA ALA A 187 11.37 -11.43 10.92
C ALA A 187 10.55 -11.69 12.20
N TYR A 188 9.57 -12.57 12.14
CA TYR A 188 8.78 -13.00 13.30
C TYR A 188 8.15 -14.38 13.08
N GLN A 189 7.81 -15.05 14.19
CA GLN A 189 7.19 -16.38 14.16
C GLN A 189 6.03 -16.44 15.15
N LEU A 190 4.85 -16.80 14.65
CA LEU A 190 3.65 -17.16 15.40
C LEU A 190 3.04 -18.38 14.72
N LEU A 191 3.56 -19.56 15.02
CA LEU A 191 3.12 -20.79 14.34
C LEU A 191 1.60 -20.93 14.30
N PRO A 192 1.05 -21.28 13.14
CA PRO A 192 1.72 -21.71 11.90
C PRO A 192 2.21 -20.57 10.99
N ASP A 193 2.10 -19.31 11.38
CA ASP A 193 2.39 -18.15 10.56
C ASP A 193 3.83 -17.62 10.80
N LEU A 194 4.60 -17.47 9.72
CA LEU A 194 6.00 -17.05 9.70
C LEU A 194 6.15 -15.80 8.82
N GLY A 195 6.59 -14.69 9.40
CA GLY A 195 6.85 -13.45 8.67
C GLY A 195 8.28 -13.41 8.12
N LEU A 196 8.42 -13.29 6.81
CA LEU A 196 9.69 -13.22 6.10
C LEU A 196 9.94 -11.86 5.46
N VAL A 197 11.16 -11.36 5.56
CA VAL A 197 11.68 -10.23 4.79
C VAL A 197 12.64 -10.74 3.74
N PHE A 198 12.50 -10.28 2.50
CA PHE A 198 13.40 -10.66 1.41
C PHE A 198 14.74 -9.95 1.56
N SER A 199 15.81 -10.69 1.84
CA SER A 199 17.14 -10.15 2.12
C SER A 199 17.97 -9.89 0.85
N SER A 200 17.69 -10.63 -0.23
CA SER A 200 18.34 -10.45 -1.53
C SER A 200 17.38 -10.90 -2.62
N ILE A 201 16.96 -9.97 -3.46
CA ILE A 201 16.04 -10.21 -4.56
C ILE A 201 16.62 -9.63 -5.85
N ALA A 202 16.75 -10.47 -6.88
CA ALA A 202 17.17 -9.99 -8.20
C ALA A 202 16.14 -9.00 -8.77
N PRO A 203 16.57 -7.93 -9.47
CA PRO A 203 15.65 -6.91 -10.01
C PRO A 203 14.50 -7.52 -10.82
N ARG A 204 14.79 -8.48 -11.69
CA ARG A 204 13.78 -9.18 -12.49
C ARG A 204 12.73 -9.91 -11.63
N ILE A 205 13.13 -10.55 -10.53
CA ILE A 205 12.20 -11.23 -9.62
C ILE A 205 11.35 -10.22 -8.87
N ARG A 206 11.95 -9.09 -8.47
CA ARG A 206 11.20 -7.99 -7.86
C ARG A 206 10.12 -7.45 -8.79
N GLU A 207 10.45 -7.23 -10.06
CA GLU A 207 9.48 -6.79 -11.09
C GLU A 207 8.33 -7.80 -11.27
N VAL A 208 8.63 -9.09 -11.30
CA VAL A 208 7.61 -10.16 -11.39
C VAL A 208 6.67 -10.10 -10.21
N ILE A 209 7.19 -9.97 -8.97
CA ILE A 209 6.35 -9.89 -7.76
C ILE A 209 5.55 -8.59 -7.75
N ALA A 210 6.17 -7.45 -8.08
CA ALA A 210 5.51 -6.15 -8.15
C ALA A 210 4.33 -6.17 -9.14
N HIS A 211 4.56 -6.74 -10.32
CA HIS A 211 3.55 -6.90 -11.36
C HIS A 211 2.38 -7.78 -10.87
N HIS A 212 2.68 -8.95 -10.30
CA HIS A 212 1.67 -9.84 -9.75
C HIS A 212 0.85 -9.19 -8.63
N VAL A 213 1.50 -8.44 -7.72
CA VAL A 213 0.82 -7.69 -6.67
C VAL A 213 -0.11 -6.64 -7.26
N ALA A 214 0.38 -5.87 -8.24
CA ALA A 214 -0.41 -4.83 -8.90
C ALA A 214 -1.61 -5.42 -9.67
N GLU A 215 -1.42 -6.49 -10.43
CA GLU A 215 -2.49 -7.19 -11.15
C GLU A 215 -3.54 -7.75 -10.19
N SER A 216 -3.12 -8.42 -9.11
CA SER A 216 -4.05 -8.95 -8.11
C SER A 216 -4.90 -7.85 -7.48
N LEU A 217 -4.29 -6.71 -7.14
CA LEU A 217 -5.02 -5.55 -6.63
C LEU A 217 -5.97 -4.94 -7.67
N LEU A 218 -5.75 -5.16 -8.96
CA LEU A 218 -6.64 -4.70 -10.03
C LEU A 218 -7.77 -5.68 -10.32
N CYS A 219 -7.56 -6.99 -10.11
CA CYS A 219 -8.50 -8.06 -10.44
C CYS A 219 -9.42 -8.47 -9.29
N GLU A 220 -9.07 -8.19 -8.02
CA GLU A 220 -9.97 -8.45 -6.90
C GLU A 220 -11.22 -7.55 -7.03
N ASP A 221 -12.36 -8.11 -7.42
CA ASP A 221 -13.66 -7.47 -7.24
C ASP A 221 -13.89 -7.23 -5.74
N PRO A 222 -14.51 -6.09 -5.34
CA PRO A 222 -14.90 -5.91 -3.95
C PRO A 222 -15.78 -7.09 -3.57
N ALA A 223 -15.29 -7.94 -2.65
CA ALA A 223 -16.05 -9.08 -2.15
C ALA A 223 -17.39 -8.57 -1.65
N GLU A 224 -18.48 -8.95 -2.33
CA GLU A 224 -19.83 -8.80 -1.80
C GLU A 224 -19.84 -9.41 -0.39
N PRO A 225 -20.39 -8.72 0.61
CA PRO A 225 -20.55 -9.31 1.93
C PRO A 225 -21.41 -10.58 1.77
N SER A 226 -20.82 -11.71 2.05
CA SER A 226 -21.55 -12.99 2.06
C SER A 226 -22.77 -12.84 2.97
N PRO A 227 -23.99 -13.17 2.51
CA PRO A 227 -25.18 -13.09 3.34
C PRO A 227 -24.99 -14.03 4.52
N SER A 228 -25.10 -13.47 5.71
CA SER A 228 -25.16 -14.19 6.97
C SER A 228 -26.22 -15.28 6.92
N ARG A 229 -25.84 -16.51 7.16
CA ARG A 229 -26.74 -17.57 7.61
C ARG A 229 -26.58 -17.77 9.11
#